data_ee233e06062d99e2e05ba7a7e0da892c
#
_entry.id   ee233e06062d99e2e05ba7a7e0da892c
#
_cell.length_a   1.000
_cell.length_b   1.000
_cell.length_c   1.000
_cell.angle_alpha   90.00
_cell.angle_beta   90.00
_cell.angle_gamma   90.00
#
_symmetry.space_group_name_H-M   'P 1'
#
loop_
_entity.id
_entity.type
_entity.pdbx_description
1 polymer ?
#
loop_
_entity_poly.entity_id
_entity_poly.type
_entity_poly.pdbx_seq_one_letter_code
_entity_poly.pdbx_strand_id
1 'polypeptide(L)'
;FISLFLSRGTSLSTDMMGDIIVSGTFSGETDFGGISINATSQDVFVAKYDGNQGSLRWVINGGGIGTDQIYDMSITPSGGVKLATTRDGVSQWGTNTYIAVGQLDAVIVEIDSNGGVVGTTGIGTSSQVTAVLNLHVDGGGDTYMAGTFDGTITSGGWTATSSYGGNDIFVAKSAANQANSWALVSGTSAFDEPQGLTVTSTGAVVFGGYLTATFTAGSKSISNSNHDGFVVGLSDAGAVNWIEKIGGSQYDYVFAMDVNNSDYVGAAGSFSGSMTHKGASVTSGGARDVFAWVFDPAGLIDTDGDGVLDAAPDNCPTVPNSNQANTDGDAEGDACDDDDDNDGLSDNFPDNCPRNGEFNWTSSRDFNDPASSTDWDNDGCKDDSSEDTDDDNDGVLDVDDACPRTSYSPPRPSWVSDSTTDIDGDGCRDSDEDTDDDGDGFEDAADDCPTIVGNSTLGTEGCLDTDGDMWSDTSDDCPTEYGNSTEGGLNACPDMDGDGWADSIDDLPMDPTVWSDTDDDGYGDNLGSTPADAC
;
A
#
# COMPACT_ATOMS: atom_id res chain seq x y z
N PHE A 1 21.87 -31.43 48.87
CA PHE A 1 20.50 -31.52 49.41
C PHE A 1 20.21 -30.22 50.15
N ILE A 2 19.35 -29.36 49.58
CA ILE A 2 18.87 -28.13 50.25
C ILE A 2 17.96 -28.61 51.40
N SER A 3 18.29 -28.29 52.63
CA SER A 3 17.47 -28.62 53.77
C SER A 3 16.20 -27.77 53.77
N LEU A 4 15.07 -28.41 53.58
CA LEU A 4 13.76 -27.80 53.40
C LEU A 4 13.16 -27.23 54.66
N PHE A 5 13.38 -25.96 54.94
CA PHE A 5 12.36 -25.13 55.55
C PHE A 5 11.96 -24.06 54.57
N LEU A 6 10.86 -24.27 53.81
CA LEU A 6 10.23 -23.30 52.89
C LEU A 6 11.21 -22.58 51.92
N SER A 7 11.97 -23.32 51.13
CA SER A 7 12.70 -22.76 49.99
C SER A 7 12.02 -23.15 48.67
N ARG A 8 11.82 -22.21 47.82
CA ARG A 8 11.20 -22.38 46.49
C ARG A 8 12.13 -21.82 45.41
N GLY A 9 12.58 -22.64 44.51
CA GLY A 9 13.24 -22.16 43.27
C GLY A 9 12.20 -21.52 42.35
N THR A 10 12.52 -20.39 41.78
CA THR A 10 11.63 -19.65 40.89
C THR A 10 12.17 -19.58 39.47
N SER A 11 13.45 -19.31 39.28
CA SER A 11 14.06 -19.19 37.96
C SER A 11 15.42 -19.91 37.93
N LEU A 12 15.75 -20.42 36.74
CA LEU A 12 16.98 -21.18 36.47
C LEU A 12 17.55 -20.70 35.13
N SER A 13 18.87 -20.48 35.08
CA SER A 13 19.56 -20.15 33.83
C SER A 13 20.97 -20.70 33.81
N THR A 14 21.62 -20.70 32.65
CA THR A 14 23.01 -21.07 32.47
C THR A 14 23.79 -19.92 31.85
N ASP A 15 25.00 -19.68 32.34
CA ASP A 15 25.87 -18.68 31.72
C ASP A 15 26.66 -19.27 30.52
N MET A 16 27.45 -18.44 29.84
CA MET A 16 28.24 -18.87 28.69
C MET A 16 29.37 -19.87 29.02
N MET A 17 29.68 -20.05 30.32
CA MET A 17 30.66 -21.02 30.79
C MET A 17 29.98 -22.37 31.12
N GLY A 18 28.67 -22.44 31.04
CA GLY A 18 27.86 -23.59 31.40
C GLY A 18 27.60 -23.72 32.90
N ASP A 19 27.92 -22.71 33.70
CA ASP A 19 27.57 -22.66 35.11
C ASP A 19 26.06 -22.45 35.28
N ILE A 20 25.49 -23.09 36.30
CA ILE A 20 24.06 -23.06 36.59
C ILE A 20 23.78 -21.98 37.64
N ILE A 21 22.88 -21.07 37.36
CA ILE A 21 22.41 -20.04 38.27
C ILE A 21 20.97 -20.36 38.64
N VAL A 22 20.69 -20.41 39.94
CA VAL A 22 19.37 -20.69 40.50
C VAL A 22 18.97 -19.53 41.41
N SER A 23 17.74 -19.06 41.26
CA SER A 23 17.16 -18.06 42.15
C SER A 23 15.85 -18.57 42.76
N GLY A 24 15.47 -17.98 43.89
CA GLY A 24 14.26 -18.37 44.59
C GLY A 24 14.09 -17.65 45.91
N THR A 25 13.17 -18.13 46.71
CA THR A 25 12.91 -17.62 48.05
C THR A 25 13.20 -18.62 49.14
N PHE A 26 13.60 -18.21 50.30
CA PHE A 26 13.87 -19.05 51.46
C PHE A 26 13.54 -18.36 52.79
N SER A 27 13.44 -19.11 53.87
CA SER A 27 13.21 -18.60 55.20
C SER A 27 14.11 -19.31 56.19
N GLY A 28 14.57 -18.59 57.23
CA GLY A 28 15.48 -19.11 58.24
C GLY A 28 16.88 -19.45 57.71
N GLU A 29 17.60 -20.29 58.40
CA GLU A 29 18.95 -20.71 58.01
C GLU A 29 18.88 -21.82 56.97
N THR A 30 19.54 -21.64 55.80
CA THR A 30 19.56 -22.62 54.72
C THR A 30 20.97 -22.82 54.20
N ASP A 31 21.41 -24.06 54.08
CA ASP A 31 22.71 -24.47 53.50
C ASP A 31 22.57 -24.76 52.00
N PHE A 32 23.39 -24.10 51.18
CA PHE A 32 23.41 -24.17 49.74
C PHE A 32 24.56 -25.04 49.17
N GLY A 33 25.13 -25.90 49.98
CA GLY A 33 26.24 -26.76 49.58
C GLY A 33 27.55 -26.39 50.31
N GLY A 34 27.44 -26.15 51.59
CA GLY A 34 28.53 -25.81 52.50
C GLY A 34 28.64 -24.33 52.85
N ILE A 35 27.77 -23.51 52.30
CA ILE A 35 27.61 -22.11 52.70
C ILE A 35 26.16 -21.91 53.18
N SER A 36 26.01 -21.60 54.47
CA SER A 36 24.72 -21.25 55.07
C SER A 36 24.47 -19.76 55.00
N ILE A 37 23.27 -19.37 54.57
CA ILE A 37 22.74 -18.02 54.64
C ILE A 37 21.47 -18.00 55.50
N ASN A 38 21.16 -16.86 56.08
CA ASN A 38 20.02 -16.71 56.97
C ASN A 38 19.07 -15.62 56.53
N ALA A 39 17.78 -15.91 56.48
CA ALA A 39 16.71 -14.98 56.20
C ALA A 39 16.05 -14.49 57.47
N THR A 40 15.73 -13.19 57.58
CA THR A 40 15.00 -12.62 58.71
C THR A 40 13.48 -12.83 58.61
N SER A 41 12.98 -12.98 57.41
CA SER A 41 11.61 -13.37 57.05
C SER A 41 11.62 -14.30 55.84
N GLN A 42 10.88 -14.04 54.81
CA GLN A 42 11.07 -14.69 53.49
C GLN A 42 11.94 -13.77 52.64
N ASP A 43 13.18 -14.17 52.41
CA ASP A 43 14.16 -13.45 51.60
C ASP A 43 14.38 -14.15 50.23
N VAL A 44 14.98 -13.43 49.29
CA VAL A 44 15.40 -13.94 47.99
C VAL A 44 16.83 -14.47 48.08
N PHE A 45 17.12 -15.58 47.42
CA PHE A 45 18.49 -16.06 47.22
C PHE A 45 18.83 -16.16 45.72
N VAL A 46 20.13 -16.06 45.45
CA VAL A 46 20.73 -16.43 44.17
C VAL A 46 21.98 -17.25 44.43
N ALA A 47 22.08 -18.42 43.79
CA ALA A 47 23.22 -19.31 43.92
C ALA A 47 23.74 -19.71 42.55
N LYS A 48 25.06 -19.72 42.39
CA LYS A 48 25.74 -20.18 41.18
C LYS A 48 26.52 -21.46 41.46
N TYR A 49 26.31 -22.47 40.64
CA TYR A 49 26.95 -23.78 40.73
C TYR A 49 27.79 -24.04 39.48
N ASP A 50 28.93 -24.70 39.67
CA ASP A 50 29.75 -25.24 38.59
C ASP A 50 28.93 -26.23 37.74
N GLY A 51 28.81 -25.96 36.45
CA GLY A 51 27.97 -26.77 35.56
C GLY A 51 28.48 -28.19 35.33
N ASN A 52 29.78 -28.47 35.56
CA ASN A 52 30.37 -29.79 35.38
C ASN A 52 30.40 -30.62 36.67
N GLN A 53 30.65 -29.95 37.82
CA GLN A 53 30.85 -30.63 39.11
C GLN A 53 29.65 -30.46 40.06
N GLY A 54 28.76 -29.54 39.78
CA GLY A 54 27.63 -29.19 40.66
C GLY A 54 28.04 -28.59 41.99
N SER A 55 29.29 -28.17 42.15
CA SER A 55 29.78 -27.53 43.37
C SER A 55 29.35 -26.04 43.42
N LEU A 56 28.96 -25.58 44.60
CA LEU A 56 28.60 -24.18 44.80
C LEU A 56 29.79 -23.26 44.51
N ARG A 57 29.64 -22.27 43.65
CA ARG A 57 30.62 -21.21 43.43
C ARG A 57 30.42 -20.05 44.36
N TRP A 58 29.17 -19.58 44.47
CA TRP A 58 28.75 -18.52 45.38
C TRP A 58 27.25 -18.58 45.63
N VAL A 59 26.84 -18.04 46.75
CA VAL A 59 25.44 -17.78 47.11
C VAL A 59 25.34 -16.42 47.81
N ILE A 60 24.32 -15.68 47.45
CA ILE A 60 23.97 -14.40 48.10
C ILE A 60 22.48 -14.39 48.38
N ASN A 61 22.08 -13.56 49.35
CA ASN A 61 20.68 -13.27 49.60
C ASN A 61 20.45 -11.77 49.69
N GLY A 62 19.19 -11.41 49.48
CA GLY A 62 18.69 -10.06 49.69
C GLY A 62 17.26 -10.09 50.17
N GLY A 63 16.94 -9.11 51.02
CA GLY A 63 15.62 -9.01 51.61
C GLY A 63 15.58 -8.07 52.78
N GLY A 64 14.51 -8.14 53.55
CA GLY A 64 14.27 -7.28 54.71
C GLY A 64 13.29 -7.87 55.69
N ILE A 65 12.53 -7.04 56.41
CA ILE A 65 11.56 -7.48 57.43
C ILE A 65 10.26 -8.00 56.80
N GLY A 66 9.96 -7.61 55.55
CA GLY A 66 8.74 -7.99 54.83
C GLY A 66 8.85 -9.32 54.10
N THR A 67 7.94 -9.57 53.19
CA THR A 67 8.00 -10.71 52.23
C THR A 67 8.63 -10.24 50.94
N ASP A 68 9.82 -10.75 50.65
CA ASP A 68 10.52 -10.47 49.41
C ASP A 68 10.28 -11.63 48.43
N GLN A 69 10.01 -11.30 47.17
CA GLN A 69 9.75 -12.28 46.15
C GLN A 69 10.63 -12.03 44.92
N ILE A 70 10.96 -13.09 44.25
CA ILE A 70 11.59 -13.05 42.93
C ILE A 70 10.62 -13.64 41.90
N TYR A 71 10.52 -13.00 40.75
CA TYR A 71 9.68 -13.43 39.66
C TYR A 71 10.50 -14.00 38.54
N ASP A 72 11.59 -13.34 38.16
CA ASP A 72 12.42 -13.77 37.04
C ASP A 72 13.87 -13.32 37.17
N MET A 73 14.75 -13.90 36.36
CA MET A 73 16.15 -13.49 36.23
C MET A 73 16.65 -13.68 34.79
N SER A 74 17.61 -12.87 34.40
CA SER A 74 18.27 -12.95 33.10
C SER A 74 19.77 -12.78 33.24
N ILE A 75 20.54 -13.54 32.46
CA ILE A 75 22.02 -13.48 32.43
C ILE A 75 22.44 -12.22 31.68
N THR A 76 23.42 -11.53 32.23
CA THR A 76 24.06 -10.40 31.53
C THR A 76 25.18 -10.86 30.59
N PRO A 77 25.54 -10.08 29.56
CA PRO A 77 26.65 -10.41 28.67
C PRO A 77 28.01 -10.59 29.37
N SER A 78 28.15 -10.03 30.57
CA SER A 78 29.35 -10.18 31.40
C SER A 78 29.37 -11.46 32.26
N GLY A 79 28.34 -12.31 32.15
CA GLY A 79 28.17 -13.53 32.94
C GLY A 79 27.66 -13.31 34.37
N GLY A 80 27.23 -12.10 34.65
CA GLY A 80 26.44 -11.75 35.84
C GLY A 80 24.95 -12.00 35.63
N VAL A 81 24.10 -11.50 36.53
CA VAL A 81 22.65 -11.69 36.48
C VAL A 81 21.89 -10.44 36.91
N LYS A 82 20.77 -10.17 36.25
CA LYS A 82 19.73 -9.24 36.74
C LYS A 82 18.53 -10.02 37.23
N LEU A 83 17.95 -9.56 38.33
CA LEU A 83 16.80 -10.17 38.99
C LEU A 83 15.64 -9.19 39.00
N ALA A 84 14.45 -9.70 38.70
CA ALA A 84 13.19 -9.00 38.95
C ALA A 84 12.63 -9.44 40.33
N THR A 85 12.67 -8.56 41.29
CA THR A 85 12.17 -8.82 42.67
C THR A 85 11.10 -7.83 43.03
N THR A 86 10.23 -8.18 44.00
CA THR A 86 9.35 -7.23 44.67
C THR A 86 9.63 -7.21 46.15
N ARG A 87 9.25 -6.09 46.76
CA ARG A 87 9.48 -5.91 48.14
C ARG A 87 8.50 -4.97 48.86
N ASP A 88 8.32 -5.23 50.10
CA ASP A 88 7.60 -4.43 51.07
C ASP A 88 8.60 -3.80 52.06
N GLY A 89 8.63 -2.46 52.16
CA GLY A 89 9.48 -1.73 53.10
C GLY A 89 10.96 -1.57 52.68
N VAL A 90 11.93 -2.00 53.52
CA VAL A 90 13.38 -1.82 53.29
C VAL A 90 14.05 -3.14 52.90
N SER A 91 14.82 -3.22 51.77
CA SER A 91 15.63 -4.37 51.38
C SER A 91 17.11 -4.05 51.33
N GLN A 92 17.86 -5.04 51.69
CA GLN A 92 19.30 -4.97 51.67
C GLN A 92 19.86 -6.06 50.75
N TRP A 93 20.73 -5.66 49.83
CA TRP A 93 21.47 -6.53 48.92
C TRP A 93 22.98 -6.20 49.07
N GLY A 94 23.71 -7.02 49.83
CA GLY A 94 25.08 -6.70 50.18
C GLY A 94 25.14 -5.36 50.92
N THR A 95 25.84 -4.37 50.37
CA THR A 95 25.93 -3.00 50.90
C THR A 95 24.86 -2.06 50.36
N ASN A 96 24.08 -2.49 49.36
CA ASN A 96 23.04 -1.67 48.74
C ASN A 96 21.73 -1.81 49.49
N THR A 97 21.12 -0.67 49.85
CA THR A 97 19.83 -0.60 50.53
C THR A 97 18.83 0.07 49.59
N TYR A 98 17.68 -0.55 49.40
CA TYR A 98 16.55 0.03 48.73
C TYR A 98 15.38 0.21 49.70
N ILE A 99 14.68 1.33 49.59
CA ILE A 99 13.50 1.64 50.41
C ILE A 99 12.32 1.76 49.45
N ALA A 100 11.30 0.95 49.61
CA ALA A 100 10.08 1.03 48.83
C ALA A 100 9.39 2.39 49.01
N VAL A 101 8.89 2.92 47.91
CA VAL A 101 8.15 4.18 47.88
C VAL A 101 6.65 3.94 48.06
N GLY A 102 6.15 2.79 47.57
CA GLY A 102 4.76 2.36 47.64
C GLY A 102 4.51 1.23 48.66
N GLN A 103 3.39 0.53 48.44
CA GLN A 103 3.05 -0.65 49.24
C GLN A 103 3.92 -1.85 48.84
N LEU A 104 4.16 -2.00 47.56
CA LEU A 104 5.03 -3.02 46.98
C LEU A 104 5.69 -2.46 45.73
N ASP A 105 7.01 -2.37 45.73
CA ASP A 105 7.78 -1.90 44.60
C ASP A 105 8.52 -3.07 43.90
N ALA A 106 8.64 -3.01 42.57
CA ALA A 106 9.59 -3.84 41.85
C ALA A 106 11.01 -3.29 42.02
N VAL A 107 11.97 -4.19 42.17
CA VAL A 107 13.40 -3.87 42.25
C VAL A 107 14.18 -4.77 41.29
N ILE A 108 14.90 -4.14 40.38
CA ILE A 108 15.89 -4.82 39.58
C ILE A 108 17.23 -4.82 40.32
N VAL A 109 17.75 -5.99 40.61
CA VAL A 109 19.04 -6.16 41.29
C VAL A 109 20.05 -6.70 40.29
N GLU A 110 21.19 -6.07 40.16
CA GLU A 110 22.27 -6.49 39.29
C GLU A 110 23.43 -7.08 40.10
N ILE A 111 23.85 -8.29 39.76
CA ILE A 111 24.90 -9.05 40.40
C ILE A 111 25.96 -9.41 39.37
N ASP A 112 27.23 -9.24 39.67
CA ASP A 112 28.33 -9.61 38.78
C ASP A 112 28.57 -11.14 38.73
N SER A 113 29.43 -11.58 37.83
CA SER A 113 29.75 -13.01 37.64
C SER A 113 30.37 -13.68 38.88
N ASN A 114 30.85 -12.92 39.86
CA ASN A 114 31.48 -13.39 41.11
C ASN A 114 30.54 -13.35 42.30
N GLY A 115 29.28 -12.90 42.13
CA GLY A 115 28.30 -12.76 43.22
C GLY A 115 28.32 -11.39 43.91
N GLY A 116 29.05 -10.41 43.37
CA GLY A 116 29.05 -9.04 43.90
C GLY A 116 27.81 -8.25 43.44
N VAL A 117 27.10 -7.59 44.33
CA VAL A 117 25.97 -6.72 43.98
C VAL A 117 26.48 -5.42 43.37
N VAL A 118 26.20 -5.25 42.08
CA VAL A 118 26.60 -4.06 41.31
C VAL A 118 25.70 -2.87 41.57
N GLY A 119 24.39 -3.11 41.63
CA GLY A 119 23.40 -2.06 41.85
C GLY A 119 21.98 -2.57 42.09
N THR A 120 21.13 -1.63 42.49
CA THR A 120 19.69 -1.86 42.60
C THR A 120 18.92 -0.69 42.00
N THR A 121 17.91 -0.97 41.18
CA THR A 121 17.03 0.03 40.58
C THR A 121 15.59 -0.25 40.96
N GLY A 122 14.96 0.70 41.64
CA GLY A 122 13.55 0.56 42.02
C GLY A 122 12.62 1.08 40.94
N ILE A 123 11.49 0.40 40.77
CA ILE A 123 10.38 0.77 39.92
C ILE A 123 9.11 0.70 40.75
N GLY A 124 8.53 1.85 41.08
CA GLY A 124 7.37 1.89 41.93
C GLY A 124 6.63 3.22 41.92
N THR A 125 5.43 3.19 42.50
CA THR A 125 4.58 4.36 42.71
C THR A 125 4.35 4.59 44.20
N SER A 126 4.03 5.81 44.61
CA SER A 126 3.84 6.15 46.01
C SER A 126 2.60 5.52 46.67
N SER A 127 1.74 4.86 45.93
CA SER A 127 0.43 4.44 46.44
C SER A 127 -0.01 3.02 46.08
N GLN A 128 0.65 2.35 45.13
CA GLN A 128 0.15 1.12 44.56
C GLN A 128 1.23 0.02 44.42
N VAL A 129 0.79 -1.16 44.01
CA VAL A 129 1.65 -2.32 43.76
C VAL A 129 2.23 -2.20 42.35
N THR A 130 3.55 -2.38 42.27
CA THR A 130 4.26 -2.51 40.99
C THR A 130 5.09 -3.79 41.03
N ALA A 131 4.96 -4.63 40.02
CA ALA A 131 5.73 -5.86 39.85
C ALA A 131 6.30 -5.98 38.44
N VAL A 132 7.59 -6.32 38.35
CA VAL A 132 8.21 -6.84 37.11
C VAL A 132 8.13 -8.38 37.19
N LEU A 133 7.40 -8.97 36.26
CA LEU A 133 7.10 -10.41 36.25
C LEU A 133 8.01 -11.17 35.31
N ASN A 134 8.49 -10.53 34.26
CA ASN A 134 9.38 -11.10 33.25
C ASN A 134 10.55 -10.15 32.98
N LEU A 135 11.72 -10.71 32.78
CA LEU A 135 12.97 -9.99 32.57
C LEU A 135 13.82 -10.67 31.51
N HIS A 136 14.33 -9.88 30.56
CA HIS A 136 15.29 -10.34 29.56
C HIS A 136 16.43 -9.31 29.43
N VAL A 137 17.66 -9.81 29.28
CA VAL A 137 18.84 -8.99 28.97
C VAL A 137 19.44 -9.50 27.68
N ASP A 138 19.56 -8.63 26.69
CA ASP A 138 20.11 -9.01 25.39
C ASP A 138 21.66 -9.00 25.37
N GLY A 139 22.22 -9.42 24.24
CA GLY A 139 23.68 -9.43 24.03
C GLY A 139 24.34 -8.06 24.06
N GLY A 140 23.59 -6.97 23.95
CA GLY A 140 24.04 -5.57 24.07
C GLY A 140 24.00 -5.06 25.52
N GLY A 141 23.36 -5.78 26.44
CA GLY A 141 23.14 -5.39 27.81
C GLY A 141 21.88 -4.54 28.05
N ASP A 142 21.06 -4.36 27.02
CA ASP A 142 19.76 -3.73 27.13
C ASP A 142 18.84 -4.64 27.95
N THR A 143 18.03 -4.03 28.80
CA THR A 143 17.14 -4.75 29.73
C THR A 143 15.69 -4.55 29.33
N TYR A 144 15.02 -5.64 29.01
CA TYR A 144 13.60 -5.68 28.68
C TYR A 144 12.82 -6.25 29.86
N MET A 145 11.67 -5.69 30.13
CA MET A 145 10.84 -6.10 31.26
C MET A 145 9.37 -5.98 30.95
N ALA A 146 8.59 -6.92 31.46
CA ALA A 146 7.14 -6.85 31.43
C ALA A 146 6.60 -7.04 32.86
N GLY A 147 5.56 -6.30 33.20
CA GLY A 147 5.00 -6.34 34.53
C GLY A 147 3.67 -5.60 34.65
N THR A 148 3.20 -5.48 35.88
CA THR A 148 1.93 -4.80 36.20
C THR A 148 2.15 -3.60 37.09
N PHE A 149 1.34 -2.56 36.92
CA PHE A 149 1.42 -1.36 37.67
C PHE A 149 0.10 -0.57 37.69
N ASP A 150 -0.03 0.31 38.65
CA ASP A 150 -1.07 1.35 38.66
C ASP A 150 -0.41 2.71 39.02
N GLY A 151 -0.89 3.80 38.39
CA GLY A 151 -0.34 5.14 38.53
C GLY A 151 0.75 5.47 37.53
N THR A 152 1.81 6.16 37.93
CA THR A 152 2.93 6.54 37.07
C THR A 152 4.24 5.99 37.59
N ILE A 153 4.96 5.25 36.77
CA ILE A 153 6.28 4.69 37.04
C ILE A 153 7.32 5.29 36.11
N THR A 154 8.55 5.44 36.60
CA THR A 154 9.68 5.95 35.81
C THR A 154 10.92 5.15 36.14
N SER A 155 11.67 4.71 35.16
CA SER A 155 12.94 4.00 35.31
C SER A 155 13.75 4.03 34.01
N GLY A 156 15.06 3.92 34.10
CA GLY A 156 15.94 3.63 32.98
C GLY A 156 15.77 4.51 31.72
N GLY A 157 15.33 5.76 31.88
CA GLY A 157 15.10 6.68 30.76
C GLY A 157 13.70 6.64 30.13
N TRP A 158 12.76 5.88 30.70
CA TRP A 158 11.36 5.81 30.25
C TRP A 158 10.37 6.13 31.38
N THR A 159 9.15 6.46 30.99
CA THR A 159 8.01 6.71 31.91
C THR A 159 6.77 6.03 31.37
N ALA A 160 5.99 5.40 32.22
CA ALA A 160 4.69 4.80 31.90
C ALA A 160 3.63 5.32 32.89
N THR A 161 2.42 5.57 32.36
CA THR A 161 1.27 5.98 33.16
C THR A 161 0.09 5.08 32.85
N SER A 162 -0.51 4.45 33.86
CA SER A 162 -1.66 3.58 33.70
C SER A 162 -2.86 4.36 33.15
N SER A 163 -3.61 3.76 32.22
CA SER A 163 -4.65 4.46 31.47
C SER A 163 -5.89 3.63 31.17
N TYR A 164 -5.86 2.31 31.39
CA TYR A 164 -6.97 1.42 31.03
C TYR A 164 -7.87 1.05 32.22
N GLY A 165 -7.38 1.23 33.43
CA GLY A 165 -8.09 0.95 34.71
C GLY A 165 -7.70 -0.40 35.30
N GLY A 166 -7.74 -0.51 36.63
CA GLY A 166 -7.15 -1.67 37.30
C GLY A 166 -5.62 -1.61 37.29
N ASN A 167 -4.96 -2.76 37.38
CA ASN A 167 -3.53 -2.84 37.15
C ASN A 167 -3.30 -3.05 35.64
N ASP A 168 -2.58 -2.13 35.02
CA ASP A 168 -2.22 -2.22 33.62
C ASP A 168 -0.90 -2.97 33.42
N ILE A 169 -0.68 -3.51 32.23
CA ILE A 169 0.59 -4.07 31.80
C ILE A 169 1.50 -2.93 31.35
N PHE A 170 2.75 -2.96 31.77
CA PHE A 170 3.81 -2.25 31.08
C PHE A 170 4.81 -3.22 30.46
N VAL A 171 5.33 -2.87 29.30
CA VAL A 171 6.49 -3.48 28.67
C VAL A 171 7.49 -2.37 28.40
N ALA A 172 8.73 -2.56 28.82
CA ALA A 172 9.72 -1.50 28.73
C ALA A 172 11.11 -2.03 28.34
N LYS A 173 11.84 -1.20 27.61
CA LYS A 173 13.27 -1.34 27.34
C LYS A 173 14.04 -0.26 28.09
N SER A 174 14.96 -0.70 28.93
CA SER A 174 15.98 0.17 29.51
C SER A 174 17.30 -0.10 28.77
N ALA A 175 17.65 0.76 27.83
CA ALA A 175 18.88 0.64 27.10
C ALA A 175 20.10 0.85 28.01
N ALA A 176 21.18 0.09 27.81
CA ALA A 176 22.41 0.14 28.60
C ALA A 176 23.02 1.55 28.63
N ASN A 177 22.85 2.33 27.56
CA ASN A 177 23.29 3.72 27.46
C ASN A 177 22.17 4.74 27.76
N GLN A 178 21.00 4.30 28.18
CA GLN A 178 19.76 5.05 28.41
C GLN A 178 19.19 5.79 27.16
N ALA A 179 19.90 5.82 26.06
CA ALA A 179 19.37 6.27 24.79
C ALA A 179 18.46 5.17 24.19
N ASN A 180 17.41 5.56 23.48
CA ASN A 180 16.44 4.60 22.89
C ASN A 180 15.71 3.71 23.92
N SER A 181 15.58 4.16 25.17
CA SER A 181 14.70 3.53 26.15
C SER A 181 13.26 3.92 25.88
N TRP A 182 12.35 2.96 26.05
CA TRP A 182 10.92 3.17 25.82
C TRP A 182 10.06 2.35 26.78
N ALA A 183 8.79 2.71 26.90
CA ALA A 183 7.77 1.92 27.57
C ALA A 183 6.47 1.94 26.80
N LEU A 184 5.83 0.80 26.68
CA LEU A 184 4.46 0.61 26.23
C LEU A 184 3.56 0.33 27.42
N VAL A 185 2.37 0.94 27.42
CA VAL A 185 1.28 0.60 28.36
C VAL A 185 0.18 -0.09 27.57
N SER A 186 -0.30 -1.20 28.08
CA SER A 186 -1.37 -1.96 27.49
C SER A 186 -2.26 -2.56 28.60
N GLY A 187 -3.50 -2.90 28.25
CA GLY A 187 -4.39 -3.47 29.24
C GLY A 187 -5.86 -3.45 28.85
N THR A 188 -6.67 -3.82 29.82
CA THR A 188 -8.13 -3.80 29.76
C THR A 188 -8.67 -2.94 30.90
N SER A 189 -9.99 -2.82 31.02
CA SER A 189 -10.60 -2.20 32.19
C SER A 189 -10.60 -3.07 33.45
N ALA A 190 -9.97 -4.22 33.42
CA ALA A 190 -9.89 -5.20 34.50
C ALA A 190 -8.43 -5.49 34.88
N PHE A 191 -8.19 -6.59 35.57
CA PHE A 191 -6.84 -7.01 35.93
C PHE A 191 -6.19 -7.77 34.78
N ASP A 192 -5.02 -7.33 34.37
CA ASP A 192 -4.23 -7.91 33.28
C ASP A 192 -2.84 -8.28 33.79
N GLU A 193 -2.26 -9.36 33.26
CA GLU A 193 -0.98 -9.87 33.74
C GLU A 193 -0.16 -10.46 32.57
N PRO A 194 1.07 -9.96 32.32
CA PRO A 194 1.99 -10.59 31.39
C PRO A 194 2.62 -11.83 32.07
N GLN A 195 2.72 -12.93 31.34
CA GLN A 195 3.24 -14.20 31.84
C GLN A 195 4.51 -14.66 31.11
N GLY A 196 4.82 -14.06 29.98
CA GLY A 196 6.01 -14.37 29.19
C GLY A 196 6.50 -13.14 28.43
N LEU A 197 7.82 -13.06 28.28
CA LEU A 197 8.53 -12.04 27.51
C LEU A 197 9.75 -12.68 26.89
N THR A 198 9.98 -12.41 25.59
CA THR A 198 11.22 -12.80 24.90
C THR A 198 11.62 -11.73 23.90
N VAL A 199 12.89 -11.76 23.45
CA VAL A 199 13.44 -10.77 22.53
C VAL A 199 14.24 -11.49 21.45
N THR A 200 13.95 -11.19 20.20
CA THR A 200 14.67 -11.78 19.05
C THR A 200 16.07 -11.17 18.90
N SER A 201 16.89 -11.77 18.05
CA SER A 201 18.24 -11.26 17.75
C SER A 201 18.22 -9.88 17.09
N THR A 202 17.11 -9.50 16.45
CA THR A 202 16.89 -8.18 15.83
C THR A 202 16.37 -7.12 16.81
N GLY A 203 16.11 -7.50 18.07
CA GLY A 203 15.59 -6.61 19.10
C GLY A 203 14.06 -6.53 19.12
N ALA A 204 13.36 -7.28 18.26
CA ALA A 204 11.89 -7.34 18.33
C ALA A 204 11.45 -8.03 19.63
N VAL A 205 10.47 -7.45 20.31
CA VAL A 205 9.99 -7.91 21.60
C VAL A 205 8.68 -8.66 21.42
N VAL A 206 8.56 -9.84 22.00
CA VAL A 206 7.30 -10.59 22.03
C VAL A 206 6.92 -10.86 23.47
N PHE A 207 5.69 -10.48 23.83
CA PHE A 207 5.16 -10.75 25.18
C PHE A 207 3.74 -11.31 25.11
N GLY A 208 3.35 -12.03 26.13
CA GLY A 208 2.03 -12.65 26.17
C GLY A 208 1.57 -12.92 27.60
N GLY A 209 0.31 -13.29 27.73
CA GLY A 209 -0.32 -13.56 28.99
C GLY A 209 -1.78 -13.93 28.80
N TYR A 210 -2.64 -13.44 29.68
CA TYR A 210 -4.10 -13.60 29.55
C TYR A 210 -4.82 -12.29 29.79
N LEU A 211 -6.01 -12.19 29.23
CA LEU A 211 -6.85 -10.99 29.32
C LEU A 211 -8.31 -11.37 29.61
N THR A 212 -9.03 -10.44 30.20
CA THR A 212 -10.40 -10.66 30.67
C THR A 212 -11.44 -9.79 29.98
N ALA A 213 -11.02 -8.85 29.17
CA ALA A 213 -11.88 -7.88 28.45
C ALA A 213 -11.23 -7.50 27.10
N THR A 214 -11.72 -6.47 26.44
CA THR A 214 -11.08 -5.94 25.23
C THR A 214 -9.70 -5.39 25.59
N PHE A 215 -8.67 -5.98 25.02
CA PHE A 215 -7.27 -5.64 25.23
C PHE A 215 -6.77 -4.68 24.16
N THR A 216 -6.04 -3.66 24.58
CA THR A 216 -5.46 -2.67 23.67
C THR A 216 -3.97 -2.52 23.94
N ALA A 217 -3.19 -2.53 22.87
CA ALA A 217 -1.77 -2.19 22.89
C ALA A 217 -1.46 -1.26 21.71
N GLY A 218 -0.97 -0.07 22.00
CA GLY A 218 -0.79 0.97 20.99
C GLY A 218 -2.09 1.32 20.27
N SER A 219 -2.08 1.26 18.95
CA SER A 219 -3.27 1.50 18.09
C SER A 219 -4.09 0.24 17.80
N LYS A 220 -3.59 -0.95 18.18
CA LYS A 220 -4.22 -2.24 17.88
C LYS A 220 -5.02 -2.75 19.09
N SER A 221 -6.12 -3.48 18.82
CA SER A 221 -6.94 -4.08 19.88
C SER A 221 -7.55 -5.40 19.45
N ILE A 222 -7.74 -6.28 20.44
CA ILE A 222 -8.49 -7.54 20.29
C ILE A 222 -9.64 -7.59 21.28
N SER A 223 -10.81 -8.00 20.81
CA SER A 223 -11.97 -8.16 21.70
C SER A 223 -11.99 -9.55 22.31
N ASN A 224 -12.41 -9.59 23.58
CA ASN A 224 -12.51 -10.81 24.35
C ASN A 224 -13.84 -10.88 25.11
N SER A 225 -14.34 -12.10 25.31
CA SER A 225 -15.57 -12.35 26.07
C SER A 225 -15.35 -13.19 27.34
N ASN A 226 -14.16 -13.79 27.47
CA ASN A 226 -13.74 -14.64 28.60
C ASN A 226 -12.26 -14.38 28.90
N HIS A 227 -11.61 -15.30 29.63
CA HIS A 227 -10.16 -15.26 29.78
C HIS A 227 -9.53 -15.97 28.56
N ASP A 228 -8.96 -15.19 27.66
CA ASP A 228 -8.21 -15.73 26.51
C ASP A 228 -6.72 -15.37 26.63
N GLY A 229 -5.88 -16.20 26.09
CA GLY A 229 -4.47 -15.90 25.91
C GLY A 229 -4.26 -14.83 24.84
N PHE A 230 -3.20 -14.08 24.95
CA PHE A 230 -2.77 -13.13 23.96
C PHE A 230 -1.26 -13.18 23.75
N VAL A 231 -0.82 -12.77 22.58
CA VAL A 231 0.58 -12.52 22.24
C VAL A 231 0.67 -11.23 21.44
N VAL A 232 1.65 -10.39 21.76
CA VAL A 232 1.90 -9.10 21.12
C VAL A 232 3.34 -9.05 20.64
N GLY A 233 3.55 -8.61 19.41
CA GLY A 233 4.86 -8.34 18.85
C GLY A 233 5.11 -6.85 18.74
N LEU A 234 6.31 -6.43 19.19
CA LEU A 234 6.78 -5.06 19.10
C LEU A 234 8.05 -4.99 18.26
N SER A 235 8.26 -3.87 17.59
CA SER A 235 9.57 -3.55 17.02
C SER A 235 10.61 -3.27 18.10
N ASP A 236 11.91 -3.19 17.76
CA ASP A 236 12.98 -2.74 18.68
C ASP A 236 12.73 -1.33 19.26
N ALA A 237 11.98 -0.50 18.52
CA ALA A 237 11.58 0.85 18.99
C ALA A 237 10.34 0.87 19.89
N GLY A 238 9.72 -0.29 20.19
CA GLY A 238 8.55 -0.41 21.04
C GLY A 238 7.21 -0.13 20.35
N ALA A 239 7.19 -0.03 19.02
CA ALA A 239 5.94 0.08 18.25
C ALA A 239 5.25 -1.29 18.16
N VAL A 240 3.91 -1.30 18.27
CA VAL A 240 3.12 -2.55 18.17
C VAL A 240 2.97 -2.93 16.70
N ASN A 241 3.60 -4.02 16.31
CA ASN A 241 3.51 -4.57 14.95
C ASN A 241 2.24 -5.41 14.79
N TRP A 242 1.95 -6.29 15.74
CA TRP A 242 0.80 -7.18 15.68
C TRP A 242 0.31 -7.60 17.07
N ILE A 243 -0.94 -8.02 17.14
CA ILE A 243 -1.57 -8.64 18.31
C ILE A 243 -2.30 -9.89 17.85
N GLU A 244 -2.06 -11.02 18.52
CA GLU A 244 -2.74 -12.27 18.28
C GLU A 244 -3.51 -12.71 19.53
N LYS A 245 -4.76 -13.14 19.32
CA LYS A 245 -5.57 -13.78 20.34
C LYS A 245 -5.39 -15.29 20.24
N ILE A 246 -5.15 -15.93 21.38
CA ILE A 246 -5.05 -17.39 21.50
C ILE A 246 -6.16 -17.87 22.41
N GLY A 247 -7.19 -18.44 21.85
CA GLY A 247 -8.28 -18.92 22.69
C GLY A 247 -9.57 -19.22 21.94
N GLY A 248 -10.57 -19.59 22.67
CA GLY A 248 -11.87 -20.00 22.19
C GLY A 248 -13.03 -19.45 23.01
N SER A 249 -13.94 -20.32 23.41
CA SER A 249 -15.12 -19.95 24.18
C SER A 249 -14.98 -20.09 25.70
N GLN A 250 -13.82 -20.54 26.18
CA GLN A 250 -13.55 -20.80 27.57
C GLN A 250 -12.23 -20.17 28.04
N TYR A 251 -11.65 -20.66 29.16
CA TYR A 251 -10.45 -20.06 29.76
C TYR A 251 -9.18 -20.58 29.08
N ASP A 252 -8.43 -19.69 28.52
CA ASP A 252 -7.19 -19.97 27.81
C ASP A 252 -6.08 -19.02 28.28
N TYR A 253 -4.84 -19.52 28.36
CA TYR A 253 -3.74 -18.77 28.98
C TYR A 253 -2.44 -19.04 28.23
N VAL A 254 -1.65 -18.01 27.99
CA VAL A 254 -0.22 -18.13 27.67
C VAL A 254 0.55 -17.99 28.97
N PHE A 255 1.44 -18.92 29.27
CA PHE A 255 2.20 -18.95 30.53
C PHE A 255 3.70 -18.73 30.36
N ALA A 256 4.24 -19.06 29.19
CA ALA A 256 5.66 -18.95 28.95
C ALA A 256 5.94 -18.68 27.49
N MET A 257 7.00 -17.94 27.26
CA MET A 257 7.53 -17.65 25.93
C MET A 257 9.04 -17.75 25.93
N ASP A 258 9.59 -18.20 24.81
CA ASP A 258 11.03 -18.25 24.58
C ASP A 258 11.33 -18.12 23.08
N VAL A 259 12.56 -17.77 22.74
CA VAL A 259 13.01 -17.60 21.36
C VAL A 259 14.22 -18.50 21.09
N ASN A 260 14.23 -19.14 19.93
CA ASN A 260 15.38 -19.94 19.52
C ASN A 260 16.42 -19.10 18.75
N ASN A 261 17.58 -19.70 18.44
CA ASN A 261 18.68 -19.04 17.72
C ASN A 261 18.35 -18.63 16.26
N SER A 262 17.17 -18.98 15.76
CA SER A 262 16.69 -18.62 14.42
C SER A 262 15.51 -17.65 14.51
N ASP A 263 15.34 -17.00 15.65
CA ASP A 263 14.29 -16.04 15.98
C ASP A 263 12.85 -16.58 15.94
N TYR A 264 12.65 -17.91 15.86
CA TYR A 264 11.33 -18.48 16.06
C TYR A 264 10.94 -18.39 17.54
N VAL A 265 9.76 -17.86 17.79
CA VAL A 265 9.18 -17.75 19.13
C VAL A 265 8.29 -18.95 19.43
N GLY A 266 8.51 -19.56 20.60
CA GLY A 266 7.64 -20.53 21.18
C GLY A 266 6.75 -19.89 22.25
N ALA A 267 5.43 -20.07 22.16
CA ALA A 267 4.47 -19.73 23.20
C ALA A 267 3.83 -21.00 23.72
N ALA A 268 3.79 -21.19 25.03
CA ALA A 268 3.18 -22.34 25.67
C ALA A 268 2.14 -21.91 26.71
N GLY A 269 1.08 -22.69 26.82
CA GLY A 269 0.00 -22.35 27.72
C GLY A 269 -1.00 -23.48 27.94
N SER A 270 -2.17 -23.12 28.47
CA SER A 270 -3.27 -24.07 28.65
C SER A 270 -4.56 -23.54 28.06
N PHE A 271 -5.42 -24.43 27.60
CA PHE A 271 -6.71 -24.10 27.03
C PHE A 271 -7.82 -25.04 27.49
N SER A 272 -9.05 -24.56 27.41
CA SER A 272 -10.25 -25.32 27.77
C SER A 272 -11.25 -25.31 26.60
N GLY A 273 -11.92 -26.45 26.38
CA GLY A 273 -12.88 -26.61 25.28
C GLY A 273 -12.18 -26.62 23.92
N SER A 274 -12.69 -25.87 22.95
CA SER A 274 -12.10 -25.77 21.62
C SER A 274 -11.42 -24.44 21.43
N MET A 275 -10.18 -24.48 20.97
CA MET A 275 -9.35 -23.33 20.62
C MET A 275 -9.09 -23.34 19.11
N THR A 276 -9.22 -22.20 18.45
CA THR A 276 -8.88 -22.04 17.03
C THR A 276 -7.87 -20.91 16.89
N HIS A 277 -6.78 -21.18 16.16
CA HIS A 277 -5.76 -20.18 15.86
C HIS A 277 -5.19 -20.42 14.47
N LYS A 278 -5.10 -19.36 13.63
CA LYS A 278 -4.60 -19.42 12.23
C LYS A 278 -5.17 -20.60 11.42
N GLY A 279 -6.46 -20.88 11.55
CA GLY A 279 -7.15 -21.95 10.83
C GLY A 279 -6.97 -23.36 11.40
N ALA A 280 -6.10 -23.57 12.38
CA ALA A 280 -5.97 -24.83 13.11
C ALA A 280 -6.90 -24.84 14.33
N SER A 281 -7.65 -25.92 14.52
CA SER A 281 -8.53 -26.11 15.67
C SER A 281 -8.12 -27.34 16.47
N VAL A 282 -8.06 -27.16 17.79
CA VAL A 282 -7.82 -28.23 18.76
C VAL A 282 -8.90 -28.22 19.83
N THR A 283 -9.21 -29.39 20.37
CA THR A 283 -10.22 -29.53 21.43
C THR A 283 -9.63 -30.26 22.61
N SER A 284 -9.81 -29.73 23.82
CA SER A 284 -9.30 -30.35 25.05
C SER A 284 -10.01 -31.66 25.31
N GLY A 285 -9.23 -32.70 25.69
CA GLY A 285 -9.74 -34.01 26.06
C GLY A 285 -10.30 -34.08 27.47
N GLY A 286 -10.25 -32.99 28.22
CA GLY A 286 -10.68 -32.89 29.61
C GLY A 286 -11.13 -31.47 29.99
N ALA A 287 -10.93 -31.07 31.22
CA ALA A 287 -11.28 -29.74 31.69
C ALA A 287 -10.31 -28.67 31.16
N ARG A 288 -9.03 -29.05 31.00
CA ARG A 288 -7.97 -28.16 30.49
C ARG A 288 -6.81 -29.01 29.94
N ASP A 289 -6.27 -28.66 28.80
CA ASP A 289 -5.08 -29.23 28.19
C ASP A 289 -4.01 -28.17 27.94
N VAL A 290 -2.82 -28.60 27.52
CA VAL A 290 -1.71 -27.69 27.19
C VAL A 290 -1.60 -27.52 25.68
N PHE A 291 -1.08 -26.39 25.27
CA PHE A 291 -0.68 -26.12 23.88
C PHE A 291 0.76 -25.62 23.83
N ALA A 292 1.37 -25.77 22.67
CA ALA A 292 2.56 -25.05 22.27
C ALA A 292 2.36 -24.54 20.85
N TRP A 293 2.67 -23.28 20.63
CA TRP A 293 2.66 -22.62 19.34
C TRP A 293 4.05 -22.09 19.03
N VAL A 294 4.58 -22.41 17.86
CA VAL A 294 5.88 -21.92 17.38
C VAL A 294 5.64 -21.15 16.10
N PHE A 295 6.17 -19.96 16.02
CA PHE A 295 5.94 -19.05 14.91
C PHE A 295 7.14 -18.15 14.65
N ASP A 296 7.22 -17.64 13.42
CA ASP A 296 8.11 -16.53 13.05
C ASP A 296 7.42 -15.20 13.35
N PRO A 297 7.90 -14.39 14.29
CA PRO A 297 7.27 -13.11 14.59
C PRO A 297 7.39 -12.09 13.44
N ALA A 298 8.39 -12.20 12.57
CA ALA A 298 8.51 -11.36 11.37
C ALA A 298 7.42 -11.68 10.35
N GLY A 299 7.03 -12.96 10.23
CA GLY A 299 5.95 -13.40 9.36
C GLY A 299 4.53 -13.01 9.82
N LEU A 300 4.39 -12.25 10.92
CA LEU A 300 3.12 -11.73 11.43
C LEU A 300 3.00 -10.20 11.30
N ILE A 301 3.99 -9.56 10.68
CA ILE A 301 3.98 -8.11 10.48
C ILE A 301 2.98 -7.78 9.35
N ASP A 302 2.19 -6.77 9.57
CA ASP A 302 1.25 -6.12 8.66
C ASP A 302 1.45 -4.61 8.91
N THR A 303 2.38 -4.03 8.15
CA THR A 303 2.89 -2.67 8.43
C THR A 303 1.85 -1.59 8.16
N ASP A 304 1.06 -1.74 7.11
CA ASP A 304 0.05 -0.75 6.72
C ASP A 304 -1.36 -1.06 7.25
N GLY A 305 -1.60 -2.28 7.74
CA GLY A 305 -2.83 -2.67 8.43
C GLY A 305 -3.99 -3.03 7.51
N ASP A 306 -3.73 -3.40 6.27
CA ASP A 306 -4.74 -3.75 5.27
C ASP A 306 -5.25 -5.20 5.37
N GLY A 307 -4.60 -6.04 6.20
CA GLY A 307 -4.95 -7.42 6.46
C GLY A 307 -4.13 -8.45 5.65
N VAL A 308 -3.19 -8.02 4.84
CA VAL A 308 -2.19 -8.83 4.16
C VAL A 308 -0.86 -8.68 4.92
N LEU A 309 -0.09 -9.74 5.04
CA LEU A 309 1.16 -9.72 5.83
C LEU A 309 2.33 -9.35 4.93
N ASP A 310 3.24 -8.48 5.39
CA ASP A 310 4.43 -7.99 4.65
C ASP A 310 5.29 -9.13 4.06
N ALA A 311 5.32 -10.30 4.72
CA ALA A 311 6.21 -11.41 4.35
C ALA A 311 5.79 -12.20 3.09
N ALA A 312 4.62 -11.94 2.52
CA ALA A 312 4.01 -12.43 1.29
C ALA A 312 2.54 -12.90 1.53
N PRO A 313 1.62 -12.60 0.68
CA PRO A 313 1.80 -12.09 -0.68
C PRO A 313 1.57 -10.57 -0.82
N ASP A 314 1.93 -9.76 0.19
CA ASP A 314 1.73 -8.31 0.15
C ASP A 314 2.65 -7.68 -0.90
N ASN A 315 2.04 -7.11 -1.93
CA ASN A 315 2.76 -6.45 -3.02
C ASN A 315 2.97 -4.94 -2.79
N CYS A 316 2.40 -4.39 -1.68
CA CYS A 316 2.63 -3.00 -1.24
C CYS A 316 2.75 -2.90 0.28
N PRO A 317 3.79 -3.44 0.94
CA PRO A 317 3.84 -3.61 2.40
C PRO A 317 3.75 -2.33 3.25
N THR A 318 3.73 -1.17 2.65
CA THR A 318 3.65 0.13 3.34
C THR A 318 2.49 1.00 2.89
N VAL A 319 1.69 0.53 1.92
CA VAL A 319 0.54 1.24 1.34
C VAL A 319 -0.68 0.33 1.32
N PRO A 320 -1.72 0.60 2.11
CA PRO A 320 -2.86 -0.30 2.24
C PRO A 320 -3.55 -0.62 0.91
N ASN A 321 -3.56 -1.90 0.53
CA ASN A 321 -4.18 -2.38 -0.71
C ASN A 321 -4.74 -3.82 -0.59
N SER A 322 -5.66 -4.05 0.31
CA SER A 322 -6.21 -5.38 0.65
C SER A 322 -6.73 -6.21 -0.54
N ASN A 323 -6.94 -5.60 -1.71
CA ASN A 323 -7.26 -6.30 -2.96
C ASN A 323 -6.02 -6.86 -3.67
N GLN A 324 -4.82 -6.41 -3.29
CA GLN A 324 -3.54 -6.83 -3.86
C GLN A 324 -3.52 -6.74 -5.40
N ALA A 325 -4.11 -5.65 -5.93
CA ALA A 325 -4.10 -5.39 -7.36
C ALA A 325 -2.66 -5.22 -7.86
N ASN A 326 -2.41 -5.73 -9.06
CA ASN A 326 -1.11 -5.69 -9.72
C ASN A 326 -1.38 -5.95 -11.21
N THR A 327 -1.43 -4.88 -11.98
CA THR A 327 -1.90 -4.88 -13.37
C THR A 327 -0.87 -5.52 -14.30
N ASP A 328 0.41 -5.22 -14.13
CA ASP A 328 1.50 -5.71 -14.97
C ASP A 328 2.12 -7.05 -14.52
N GLY A 329 1.88 -7.43 -13.24
CA GLY A 329 2.34 -8.68 -12.65
C GLY A 329 3.80 -8.67 -12.23
N ASP A 330 4.38 -7.52 -11.98
CA ASP A 330 5.76 -7.39 -11.47
C ASP A 330 5.85 -7.61 -9.94
N ALA A 331 6.73 -6.96 -9.21
CA ALA A 331 6.91 -7.17 -7.77
C ALA A 331 6.17 -6.14 -6.91
N GLU A 332 5.78 -5.02 -7.46
CA GLU A 332 5.04 -3.95 -6.82
C GLU A 332 3.55 -4.03 -7.21
N GLY A 333 2.67 -3.55 -6.38
CA GLY A 333 1.23 -3.53 -6.68
C GLY A 333 0.78 -2.13 -7.05
N ASP A 334 -0.32 -2.03 -7.80
CA ASP A 334 -0.88 -0.76 -8.31
C ASP A 334 -0.96 0.38 -7.27
N ALA A 335 -1.04 0.07 -6.00
CA ALA A 335 -1.15 1.09 -4.96
C ALA A 335 0.18 1.76 -4.59
N CYS A 336 1.30 1.15 -4.93
CA CYS A 336 2.65 1.60 -4.61
C CYS A 336 3.58 1.64 -5.82
N ASP A 337 3.07 1.25 -6.98
CA ASP A 337 3.72 1.40 -8.27
C ASP A 337 3.48 2.81 -8.81
N ASP A 338 4.42 3.34 -9.53
CA ASP A 338 4.32 4.64 -10.22
C ASP A 338 3.97 4.47 -11.72
N ASP A 339 3.93 3.21 -12.23
CA ASP A 339 3.72 2.84 -13.64
C ASP A 339 3.00 1.47 -13.66
N ASP A 340 1.68 1.48 -13.36
CA ASP A 340 0.86 0.29 -13.04
C ASP A 340 0.82 -0.77 -14.17
N ASP A 341 1.06 -0.41 -15.43
CA ASP A 341 1.05 -1.32 -16.57
C ASP A 341 2.41 -1.51 -17.25
N ASN A 342 3.45 -0.83 -16.73
CA ASN A 342 4.84 -0.89 -17.20
C ASN A 342 5.00 -0.51 -18.70
N ASP A 343 4.24 0.47 -19.17
CA ASP A 343 4.36 0.99 -20.51
C ASP A 343 5.52 2.02 -20.67
N GLY A 344 6.05 2.49 -19.55
CA GLY A 344 7.15 3.44 -19.42
C GLY A 344 6.72 4.88 -19.21
N LEU A 345 5.43 5.14 -19.04
CA LEU A 345 4.85 6.39 -18.56
C LEU A 345 4.41 6.21 -17.11
N SER A 346 4.28 7.30 -16.38
CA SER A 346 3.85 7.25 -14.97
C SER A 346 2.36 7.54 -14.88
N ASP A 347 1.62 6.77 -14.08
CA ASP A 347 0.17 6.88 -13.83
C ASP A 347 -0.34 8.30 -13.58
N ASN A 348 0.51 9.17 -13.05
CA ASN A 348 0.10 10.51 -12.62
C ASN A 348 0.09 11.54 -13.73
N PHE A 349 0.81 11.31 -14.83
CA PHE A 349 0.89 12.14 -16.04
C PHE A 349 2.17 11.76 -16.84
N PRO A 350 2.14 11.58 -18.15
CA PRO A 350 1.01 11.88 -19.06
C PRO A 350 0.07 10.70 -19.35
N ASP A 351 0.02 9.69 -18.53
CA ASP A 351 -0.71 8.47 -18.76
C ASP A 351 -2.21 8.62 -18.48
N ASN A 352 -3.03 8.47 -19.51
CA ASN A 352 -4.49 8.47 -19.43
C ASN A 352 -5.07 7.07 -19.24
N CYS A 353 -4.26 6.04 -19.46
CA CYS A 353 -4.64 4.64 -19.44
C CYS A 353 -3.82 3.79 -18.45
N PRO A 354 -3.61 4.22 -17.20
CA PRO A 354 -2.62 3.66 -16.27
C PRO A 354 -2.89 2.23 -15.80
N ARG A 355 -3.94 1.57 -16.25
CA ARG A 355 -4.37 0.22 -15.81
C ARG A 355 -5.01 -0.55 -16.94
N ASN A 356 -4.43 -0.48 -18.09
CA ASN A 356 -4.96 -1.18 -19.26
C ASN A 356 -4.59 -2.66 -19.23
N GLY A 357 -5.42 -3.48 -19.79
CA GLY A 357 -5.21 -4.92 -19.84
C GLY A 357 -4.15 -5.38 -20.86
N GLU A 358 -3.45 -4.48 -21.51
CA GLU A 358 -2.40 -4.73 -22.49
C GLU A 358 -1.02 -4.48 -21.89
N PHE A 359 -0.46 -5.45 -21.19
CA PHE A 359 0.88 -5.39 -20.60
C PHE A 359 1.96 -5.85 -21.58
N ASN A 360 3.22 -5.50 -21.31
CA ASN A 360 4.41 -5.80 -22.13
C ASN A 360 4.47 -5.06 -23.46
N TRP A 361 4.00 -3.85 -23.52
CA TRP A 361 4.28 -2.91 -24.58
C TRP A 361 5.07 -1.72 -24.03
N THR A 362 5.48 -0.81 -24.84
CA THR A 362 6.18 0.40 -24.39
C THR A 362 5.65 1.56 -25.20
N SER A 363 5.19 2.60 -24.52
CA SER A 363 4.80 3.85 -25.14
C SER A 363 5.94 4.38 -26.01
N SER A 364 5.68 4.57 -27.28
CA SER A 364 6.69 5.02 -28.24
C SER A 364 6.08 5.75 -29.41
N ARG A 365 6.70 6.86 -29.79
CA ARG A 365 6.34 7.68 -30.92
C ARG A 365 7.49 7.82 -31.92
N ASP A 366 7.30 7.41 -33.18
CA ASP A 366 8.27 7.61 -34.25
C ASP A 366 7.69 8.51 -35.36
N PHE A 367 8.06 9.79 -35.36
CA PHE A 367 7.62 10.77 -36.36
C PHE A 367 8.10 10.48 -37.80
N ASN A 368 9.04 9.57 -37.99
CA ASN A 368 9.51 9.20 -39.32
C ASN A 368 8.80 7.95 -39.86
N ASP A 369 8.15 7.20 -39.00
CA ASP A 369 7.37 6.01 -39.32
C ASP A 369 6.17 5.90 -38.36
N PRO A 370 5.10 6.66 -38.60
CA PRO A 370 3.91 6.66 -37.77
C PRO A 370 3.33 5.26 -37.52
N ALA A 371 3.40 4.41 -38.52
CA ALA A 371 2.91 3.03 -38.41
C ALA A 371 3.74 2.13 -37.49
N SER A 372 4.88 2.59 -36.97
CA SER A 372 5.69 1.91 -35.96
C SER A 372 5.47 2.44 -34.56
N SER A 373 4.73 3.52 -34.39
CA SER A 373 4.35 4.07 -33.09
C SER A 373 3.38 3.14 -32.39
N THR A 374 3.40 3.15 -31.09
CA THR A 374 2.51 2.38 -30.21
C THR A 374 1.64 3.27 -29.33
N ASP A 375 1.94 4.57 -29.32
CA ASP A 375 1.28 5.62 -28.59
C ASP A 375 1.66 6.94 -29.30
N TRP A 376 0.82 7.35 -30.26
CA TRP A 376 1.15 8.44 -31.18
C TRP A 376 1.06 9.81 -30.53
N ASP A 377 0.09 10.04 -29.70
CA ASP A 377 -0.11 11.31 -28.98
C ASP A 377 0.65 11.37 -27.66
N ASN A 378 1.16 10.22 -27.18
CA ASN A 378 1.93 10.04 -25.94
C ASN A 378 1.07 10.31 -24.71
N ASP A 379 -0.10 9.76 -24.70
CA ASP A 379 -1.06 9.86 -23.61
C ASP A 379 -1.13 8.60 -22.71
N GLY A 380 -0.36 7.53 -23.03
CA GLY A 380 -0.28 6.28 -22.29
C GLY A 380 -1.31 5.25 -22.70
N CYS A 381 -2.17 5.56 -23.66
CA CYS A 381 -3.07 4.58 -24.25
C CYS A 381 -2.42 3.93 -25.47
N LYS A 382 -2.68 2.66 -25.69
CA LYS A 382 -2.08 1.94 -26.79
C LYS A 382 -2.88 2.12 -28.08
N ASP A 383 -2.24 2.71 -29.08
CA ASP A 383 -2.79 2.88 -30.43
C ASP A 383 -3.29 1.56 -31.04
N ASP A 384 -4.20 1.64 -32.00
CA ASP A 384 -4.80 0.51 -32.71
C ASP A 384 -5.43 -0.55 -31.76
N SER A 385 -5.78 -0.18 -30.54
CA SER A 385 -6.40 -1.03 -29.53
C SER A 385 -7.79 -0.52 -29.09
N SER A 386 -8.43 -1.20 -28.17
CA SER A 386 -9.68 -0.69 -27.58
C SER A 386 -9.44 0.32 -26.45
N GLU A 387 -8.21 0.60 -26.14
CA GLU A 387 -7.77 1.51 -25.07
C GLU A 387 -7.70 2.92 -25.61
N ASP A 388 -7.14 3.08 -26.79
CA ASP A 388 -7.18 4.29 -27.55
C ASP A 388 -8.20 4.16 -28.70
N THR A 389 -9.00 5.13 -28.92
CA THR A 389 -10.02 5.22 -29.97
C THR A 389 -9.91 6.50 -30.78
N ASP A 390 -8.86 7.30 -30.50
CA ASP A 390 -8.54 8.57 -31.12
C ASP A 390 -7.00 8.73 -31.00
N ASP A 391 -6.28 7.93 -31.81
CA ASP A 391 -4.81 7.71 -31.72
C ASP A 391 -3.97 9.00 -31.71
N ASP A 392 -4.49 10.14 -32.15
CA ASP A 392 -3.77 11.41 -32.17
C ASP A 392 -4.44 12.54 -31.37
N ASN A 393 -5.57 12.20 -30.69
CA ASN A 393 -6.34 13.10 -29.84
C ASN A 393 -6.78 14.40 -30.55
N ASP A 394 -7.11 14.31 -31.84
CA ASP A 394 -7.60 15.44 -32.61
C ASP A 394 -9.10 15.71 -32.43
N GLY A 395 -9.82 14.73 -31.85
CA GLY A 395 -11.25 14.78 -31.55
C GLY A 395 -12.14 14.07 -32.56
N VAL A 396 -11.58 13.45 -33.60
CA VAL A 396 -12.24 12.51 -34.52
C VAL A 396 -11.81 11.10 -34.10
N LEU A 397 -12.76 10.17 -34.03
CA LEU A 397 -12.44 8.79 -33.63
C LEU A 397 -11.81 8.05 -34.79
N ASP A 398 -10.82 7.18 -34.55
CA ASP A 398 -10.12 6.36 -35.56
C ASP A 398 -11.01 5.69 -36.60
N VAL A 399 -12.24 5.32 -36.21
CA VAL A 399 -13.19 4.65 -37.09
C VAL A 399 -13.83 5.59 -38.13
N ASP A 400 -13.81 6.89 -37.85
CA ASP A 400 -14.39 7.96 -38.66
C ASP A 400 -13.27 8.88 -39.21
N ASP A 401 -12.01 8.65 -38.77
CA ASP A 401 -10.83 9.41 -39.11
C ASP A 401 -10.08 8.83 -40.30
N ALA A 402 -9.89 9.64 -41.33
CA ALA A 402 -9.11 9.26 -42.51
C ALA A 402 -7.59 9.39 -42.27
N CYS A 403 -7.19 10.17 -41.26
CA CYS A 403 -5.81 10.43 -40.89
C CYS A 403 -5.53 10.14 -39.41
N PRO A 404 -5.78 8.93 -38.86
CA PRO A 404 -5.78 8.61 -37.44
C PRO A 404 -4.42 8.79 -36.73
N ARG A 405 -3.44 9.32 -37.40
CA ARG A 405 -2.12 9.71 -36.88
C ARG A 405 -1.60 10.91 -37.62
N THR A 406 -2.15 12.08 -37.33
CA THR A 406 -1.74 13.33 -37.94
C THR A 406 -0.23 13.52 -37.91
N SER A 407 0.38 13.73 -39.05
CA SER A 407 1.83 13.85 -39.18
C SER A 407 2.32 15.23 -38.76
N TYR A 408 2.69 15.44 -37.49
CA TYR A 408 3.34 16.69 -37.17
C TYR A 408 4.59 16.57 -36.30
N SER A 409 5.57 17.44 -36.52
CA SER A 409 6.82 17.51 -35.74
C SER A 409 6.71 18.42 -34.52
N PRO A 410 7.13 17.99 -33.31
CA PRO A 410 7.15 18.86 -32.11
C PRO A 410 8.11 20.05 -32.29
N PRO A 411 7.88 21.17 -31.55
CA PRO A 411 6.86 21.39 -30.53
C PRO A 411 5.64 22.11 -31.12
N ARG A 412 4.57 21.39 -31.35
CA ARG A 412 3.29 22.03 -31.68
C ARG A 412 2.27 21.75 -30.58
N PRO A 413 1.33 22.67 -30.32
CA PRO A 413 0.15 22.33 -29.53
C PRO A 413 -0.63 21.21 -30.25
N SER A 414 -1.30 20.36 -29.50
CA SER A 414 -2.25 19.39 -30.06
C SER A 414 -3.16 20.10 -31.06
N TRP A 415 -3.21 19.64 -32.29
CA TRP A 415 -4.19 20.09 -33.25
C TRP A 415 -5.52 19.44 -32.87
N VAL A 416 -6.60 20.10 -33.14
CA VAL A 416 -7.96 19.60 -32.92
C VAL A 416 -8.74 19.90 -34.18
N SER A 417 -9.42 18.88 -34.70
CA SER A 417 -10.31 19.03 -35.82
C SER A 417 -11.40 20.06 -35.52
N ASP A 418 -11.53 21.07 -36.35
CA ASP A 418 -12.64 22.02 -36.31
C ASP A 418 -12.97 22.53 -37.72
N SER A 419 -14.16 23.04 -37.93
CA SER A 419 -14.66 23.50 -39.22
C SER A 419 -13.86 24.61 -39.91
N THR A 420 -12.68 24.97 -39.41
CA THR A 420 -11.76 25.94 -39.99
C THR A 420 -10.42 25.35 -40.37
N THR A 421 -10.13 24.15 -39.92
CA THR A 421 -8.86 23.45 -40.11
C THR A 421 -9.06 22.03 -40.64
N ASP A 422 -10.29 21.57 -40.70
CA ASP A 422 -10.82 20.31 -41.18
C ASP A 422 -12.29 20.59 -41.59
N ILE A 423 -12.46 20.92 -42.82
CA ILE A 423 -13.72 21.50 -43.33
C ILE A 423 -14.78 20.41 -43.50
N ASP A 424 -14.40 19.25 -43.96
CA ASP A 424 -15.30 18.12 -44.14
C ASP A 424 -15.43 17.23 -42.91
N GLY A 425 -14.53 17.35 -41.92
CA GLY A 425 -14.60 16.68 -40.63
C GLY A 425 -14.14 15.24 -40.67
N ASP A 426 -13.23 14.91 -41.56
CA ASP A 426 -12.72 13.54 -41.77
C ASP A 426 -11.48 13.22 -40.94
N GLY A 427 -10.97 14.18 -40.11
CA GLY A 427 -9.80 14.02 -39.23
C GLY A 427 -8.47 14.36 -39.91
N CYS A 428 -8.47 14.71 -41.18
CA CYS A 428 -7.28 15.20 -41.88
C CYS A 428 -7.20 16.72 -41.81
N ARG A 429 -5.99 17.26 -41.72
CA ARG A 429 -5.82 18.71 -41.63
C ARG A 429 -5.69 19.32 -43.02
N ASP A 430 -6.58 20.27 -43.40
CA ASP A 430 -6.64 20.97 -44.69
C ASP A 430 -5.30 21.57 -45.14
N SER A 431 -4.42 21.95 -44.22
CA SER A 431 -3.22 22.71 -44.58
C SER A 431 -2.09 21.87 -45.16
N ASP A 432 -2.03 20.59 -44.91
CA ASP A 432 -0.88 19.72 -45.26
C ASP A 432 -1.15 18.21 -45.31
N GLU A 433 -2.28 17.72 -44.87
CA GLU A 433 -2.59 16.27 -44.84
C GLU A 433 -3.76 15.90 -45.69
N ASP A 434 -4.77 16.74 -45.73
CA ASP A 434 -5.89 16.56 -46.64
C ASP A 434 -5.53 16.95 -48.06
N THR A 435 -6.07 16.26 -49.01
CA THR A 435 -5.95 16.54 -50.44
C THR A 435 -7.26 16.84 -51.10
N ASP A 436 -8.36 16.84 -50.33
CA ASP A 436 -9.73 17.13 -50.76
C ASP A 436 -10.46 17.82 -49.57
N ASP A 437 -10.04 19.05 -49.28
CA ASP A 437 -10.39 19.84 -48.06
C ASP A 437 -11.89 19.88 -47.75
N ASP A 438 -12.79 19.73 -48.73
CA ASP A 438 -14.23 19.80 -48.53
C ASP A 438 -14.98 18.48 -48.76
N GLY A 439 -14.23 17.41 -49.12
CA GLY A 439 -14.74 16.04 -49.22
C GLY A 439 -15.72 15.81 -50.41
N ASP A 440 -15.66 16.62 -51.43
CA ASP A 440 -16.60 16.54 -52.57
C ASP A 440 -16.18 15.54 -53.67
N GLY A 441 -14.94 15.03 -53.57
CA GLY A 441 -14.37 14.05 -54.51
C GLY A 441 -13.49 14.63 -55.59
N PHE A 442 -13.20 15.94 -55.57
CA PHE A 442 -12.19 16.60 -56.38
C PHE A 442 -10.98 16.91 -55.49
N GLU A 443 -9.77 16.52 -55.94
CA GLU A 443 -8.55 16.87 -55.20
C GLU A 443 -8.30 18.37 -55.29
N ASP A 444 -7.88 19.06 -54.21
CA ASP A 444 -7.62 20.52 -54.14
C ASP A 444 -6.82 21.06 -55.32
N ALA A 445 -5.87 20.24 -55.80
CA ALA A 445 -5.04 20.63 -56.95
C ALA A 445 -5.81 20.70 -58.29
N ALA A 446 -6.97 20.08 -58.34
CA ALA A 446 -7.85 20.01 -59.48
C ALA A 446 -9.18 20.75 -59.25
N ASP A 447 -9.44 21.15 -58.03
CA ASP A 447 -10.61 21.88 -57.59
C ASP A 447 -10.39 23.41 -57.66
N ASP A 448 -11.32 24.08 -58.32
CA ASP A 448 -11.34 25.55 -58.35
C ASP A 448 -11.97 26.17 -57.06
N CYS A 449 -12.65 25.36 -56.25
CA CYS A 449 -13.34 25.74 -55.01
C CYS A 449 -12.99 24.85 -53.80
N PRO A 450 -11.73 24.57 -53.47
CA PRO A 450 -11.27 23.49 -52.59
C PRO A 450 -11.72 23.56 -51.11
N THR A 451 -12.64 24.42 -50.78
CA THR A 451 -13.21 24.59 -49.42
C THR A 451 -14.74 24.73 -49.45
N ILE A 452 -15.36 24.41 -50.59
CA ILE A 452 -16.80 24.58 -50.80
C ILE A 452 -17.31 23.41 -51.59
N VAL A 453 -17.91 22.45 -50.92
CA VAL A 453 -18.50 21.24 -51.53
C VAL A 453 -19.25 21.56 -52.83
N GLY A 454 -18.83 20.96 -53.93
CA GLY A 454 -19.42 21.17 -55.23
C GLY A 454 -19.50 19.87 -56.06
N ASN A 455 -20.07 19.97 -57.23
CA ASN A 455 -20.22 18.83 -58.15
C ASN A 455 -20.12 19.22 -59.63
N SER A 456 -19.70 20.48 -59.85
CA SER A 456 -19.54 20.96 -61.23
C SER A 456 -18.32 20.33 -61.91
N THR A 457 -18.48 20.03 -63.20
CA THR A 457 -17.42 19.50 -64.08
C THR A 457 -17.16 20.36 -65.29
N LEU A 458 -17.89 21.44 -65.42
CA LEU A 458 -17.80 22.41 -66.48
C LEU A 458 -17.74 23.84 -65.91
N GLY A 459 -16.98 24.68 -66.52
CA GLY A 459 -16.75 26.05 -66.06
C GLY A 459 -15.63 26.13 -65.04
N THR A 460 -15.93 26.15 -63.75
CA THR A 460 -15.02 25.99 -62.61
C THR A 460 -15.30 24.60 -62.00
N GLU A 461 -14.31 23.72 -62.04
CA GLU A 461 -14.43 22.33 -61.60
C GLU A 461 -14.49 22.27 -60.05
N GLY A 462 -15.30 21.35 -59.46
CA GLY A 462 -15.44 21.20 -58.03
C GLY A 462 -16.25 22.27 -57.31
N CYS A 463 -16.84 23.21 -58.01
CA CYS A 463 -17.62 24.27 -57.38
C CYS A 463 -19.12 23.93 -57.32
N LEU A 464 -19.87 24.73 -56.55
CA LEU A 464 -21.31 24.54 -56.35
C LEU A 464 -22.05 24.62 -57.69
N ASP A 465 -22.88 23.62 -57.95
CA ASP A 465 -23.81 23.52 -59.07
C ASP A 465 -25.21 23.26 -58.52
N THR A 466 -26.00 24.34 -58.44
CA THR A 466 -27.28 24.33 -57.69
C THR A 466 -28.38 23.56 -58.42
N ASP A 467 -28.39 23.55 -59.76
CA ASP A 467 -29.46 22.92 -60.56
C ASP A 467 -29.04 21.56 -61.18
N GLY A 468 -27.77 21.21 -61.10
CA GLY A 468 -27.25 19.89 -61.46
C GLY A 468 -27.00 19.71 -62.96
N ASP A 469 -26.73 20.78 -63.69
CA ASP A 469 -26.44 20.67 -65.13
C ASP A 469 -24.95 20.53 -65.45
N MET A 470 -24.11 20.41 -64.44
CA MET A 470 -22.65 20.25 -64.46
C MET A 470 -21.86 21.54 -64.63
N TRP A 471 -22.48 22.69 -64.80
CA TRP A 471 -21.81 23.99 -64.74
C TRP A 471 -21.82 24.52 -63.34
N SER A 472 -20.75 25.13 -62.94
CA SER A 472 -20.72 25.81 -61.63
C SER A 472 -21.60 27.06 -61.62
N ASP A 473 -22.25 27.33 -60.47
CA ASP A 473 -23.11 28.52 -60.29
C ASP A 473 -22.41 29.84 -60.71
N THR A 474 -21.05 29.86 -60.58
CA THR A 474 -20.24 31.05 -60.93
C THR A 474 -19.97 31.18 -62.43
N SER A 475 -20.08 30.09 -63.17
CA SER A 475 -19.85 30.03 -64.63
C SER A 475 -21.14 29.81 -65.42
N ASP A 476 -22.23 29.63 -64.70
CA ASP A 476 -23.58 29.46 -65.18
C ASP A 476 -24.31 30.81 -65.20
N ASP A 477 -24.89 31.12 -66.33
CA ASP A 477 -25.70 32.32 -66.46
C ASP A 477 -27.15 32.14 -65.96
N CYS A 478 -27.55 30.87 -65.69
CA CYS A 478 -28.86 30.47 -65.17
C CYS A 478 -28.77 29.55 -63.95
N PRO A 479 -28.06 29.84 -62.87
CA PRO A 479 -27.62 28.90 -61.83
C PRO A 479 -28.72 28.21 -60.98
N THR A 480 -29.97 28.30 -61.36
CA THR A 480 -31.12 27.67 -60.70
C THR A 480 -32.06 27.02 -61.68
N GLU A 481 -31.72 27.01 -62.95
CA GLU A 481 -32.57 26.46 -64.03
C GLU A 481 -31.69 25.60 -64.94
N TYR A 482 -31.75 24.26 -64.77
CA TYR A 482 -31.00 23.30 -65.54
C TYR A 482 -30.99 23.64 -67.06
N GLY A 483 -29.78 23.77 -67.62
CA GLY A 483 -29.59 24.15 -69.02
C GLY A 483 -28.44 23.44 -69.70
N ASN A 484 -28.28 23.67 -71.01
CA ASN A 484 -27.22 23.11 -71.83
C ASN A 484 -26.76 24.07 -72.95
N SER A 485 -27.17 25.33 -72.90
CA SER A 485 -26.71 26.33 -73.86
C SER A 485 -25.22 26.61 -73.72
N THR A 486 -24.56 26.84 -74.87
CA THR A 486 -23.11 27.06 -74.95
C THR A 486 -22.74 28.19 -75.90
N GLU A 487 -23.72 28.77 -76.56
CA GLU A 487 -23.53 29.78 -77.58
C GLU A 487 -24.30 31.09 -77.21
N GLY A 488 -24.09 32.15 -77.94
CA GLY A 488 -24.83 33.40 -77.73
C GLY A 488 -24.43 34.21 -76.53
N GLY A 489 -23.55 33.69 -75.65
CA GLY A 489 -23.03 34.35 -74.45
C GLY A 489 -23.90 34.16 -73.22
N LEU A 490 -24.83 33.23 -73.21
CA LEU A 490 -25.48 32.63 -72.05
C LEU A 490 -25.15 31.16 -72.01
N ASN A 491 -24.34 30.76 -71.02
CA ASN A 491 -23.96 29.36 -70.81
C ASN A 491 -24.89 28.70 -69.80
N ALA A 492 -25.15 27.39 -69.99
CA ALA A 492 -25.90 26.59 -69.05
C ALA A 492 -27.35 27.04 -68.80
N CYS A 493 -27.92 27.84 -69.68
CA CYS A 493 -29.31 28.19 -69.62
C CYS A 493 -30.18 27.18 -70.39
N PRO A 494 -31.50 27.09 -70.09
CA PRO A 494 -32.42 26.21 -70.81
C PRO A 494 -32.31 26.42 -72.30
N ASP A 495 -32.10 25.34 -73.05
CA ASP A 495 -32.01 25.22 -74.51
C ASP A 495 -32.81 24.01 -74.91
N MET A 496 -34.06 24.23 -75.31
CA MET A 496 -35.05 23.17 -75.49
C MET A 496 -34.83 22.33 -76.77
N ASP A 497 -34.28 22.94 -77.80
CA ASP A 497 -34.06 22.25 -79.06
C ASP A 497 -32.62 21.77 -79.30
N GLY A 498 -31.67 22.25 -78.42
CA GLY A 498 -30.29 21.78 -78.36
C GLY A 498 -29.39 22.34 -79.44
N ASP A 499 -29.66 23.56 -79.94
CA ASP A 499 -28.82 24.23 -80.92
C ASP A 499 -27.65 24.99 -80.32
N GLY A 500 -27.64 25.14 -78.99
CA GLY A 500 -26.63 25.80 -78.18
C GLY A 500 -27.00 27.21 -77.76
N TRP A 501 -28.08 27.76 -78.22
CA TRP A 501 -28.57 29.08 -77.78
C TRP A 501 -29.62 28.90 -76.70
N ALA A 502 -29.58 29.71 -75.71
CA ALA A 502 -30.56 29.66 -74.60
C ALA A 502 -31.94 30.10 -75.09
N ASP A 503 -33.01 29.42 -74.64
CA ASP A 503 -34.42 29.75 -74.99
C ASP A 503 -34.77 31.22 -74.75
N SER A 504 -34.08 31.90 -73.82
CA SER A 504 -34.30 33.29 -73.48
C SER A 504 -33.77 34.31 -74.51
N ILE A 505 -32.89 33.88 -75.36
CA ILE A 505 -32.24 34.69 -76.41
C ILE A 505 -32.35 34.10 -77.83
N ASP A 506 -33.00 32.92 -77.91
CA ASP A 506 -33.35 32.27 -79.15
C ASP A 506 -34.74 32.72 -79.60
N ASP A 507 -34.79 33.24 -80.82
CA ASP A 507 -36.05 33.74 -81.36
C ASP A 507 -36.98 32.57 -81.76
N LEU A 508 -36.44 31.32 -81.99
CA LEU A 508 -37.22 30.16 -82.35
C LEU A 508 -36.83 28.93 -81.48
N PRO A 509 -37.09 28.92 -80.16
CA PRO A 509 -36.59 27.96 -79.16
C PRO A 509 -37.05 26.50 -79.36
N MET A 510 -37.58 26.11 -80.46
CA MET A 510 -38.00 24.77 -80.80
C MET A 510 -37.50 24.31 -82.16
N ASP A 511 -36.67 25.09 -82.86
CA ASP A 511 -36.08 24.75 -84.12
C ASP A 511 -34.55 24.77 -84.07
N PRO A 512 -33.89 23.59 -83.91
CA PRO A 512 -32.45 23.47 -83.69
C PRO A 512 -31.58 23.92 -84.86
N THR A 513 -32.13 24.61 -85.83
CA THR A 513 -31.41 25.15 -86.97
C THR A 513 -31.48 26.68 -87.05
N VAL A 514 -32.24 27.30 -86.11
CA VAL A 514 -32.51 28.74 -86.16
C VAL A 514 -32.47 29.34 -84.78
N TRP A 515 -31.63 30.36 -84.56
CA TRP A 515 -31.51 31.10 -83.30
C TRP A 515 -31.78 32.63 -83.45
N SER A 516 -32.01 33.06 -84.65
CA SER A 516 -32.32 34.48 -84.90
C SER A 516 -33.37 34.64 -86.01
N ASP A 517 -34.41 35.43 -85.74
CA ASP A 517 -35.48 35.82 -86.61
C ASP A 517 -35.74 37.36 -86.43
N THR A 518 -35.00 38.15 -87.19
CA THR A 518 -34.98 39.66 -87.00
C THR A 518 -36.28 40.30 -87.36
N ASP A 519 -37.12 39.76 -88.25
CA ASP A 519 -38.36 40.40 -88.61
C ASP A 519 -39.64 39.69 -88.09
N ASP A 520 -39.42 38.58 -87.24
CA ASP A 520 -40.45 37.92 -86.53
C ASP A 520 -41.49 37.21 -87.41
N ASP A 521 -41.04 36.71 -88.61
CA ASP A 521 -41.90 36.06 -89.60
C ASP A 521 -41.98 34.48 -89.44
N GLY A 522 -41.17 33.95 -88.52
CA GLY A 522 -41.12 32.52 -88.21
C GLY A 522 -40.13 31.75 -89.08
N TYR A 523 -39.24 32.37 -89.84
CA TYR A 523 -38.13 31.80 -90.59
C TYR A 523 -36.82 32.44 -90.14
N GLY A 524 -35.79 31.70 -89.94
CA GLY A 524 -34.55 32.16 -89.36
C GLY A 524 -33.60 32.85 -90.34
N ASP A 525 -32.87 33.82 -89.84
CA ASP A 525 -31.86 34.63 -90.53
C ASP A 525 -30.49 33.95 -90.63
N ASN A 526 -30.23 33.04 -89.78
CA ASN A 526 -28.92 32.43 -89.70
C ASN A 526 -28.59 31.46 -90.85
N LEU A 527 -27.34 31.45 -91.27
CA LEU A 527 -26.84 30.61 -92.34
C LEU A 527 -27.01 29.13 -92.08
N GLY A 528 -28.00 28.48 -92.66
CA GLY A 528 -28.29 27.05 -92.50
C GLY A 528 -29.76 26.76 -92.15
N SER A 529 -30.57 27.74 -91.83
CA SER A 529 -32.02 27.64 -91.70
C SER A 529 -32.69 27.12 -92.99
N THR A 530 -33.67 26.23 -92.87
CA THR A 530 -34.44 25.75 -93.97
C THR A 530 -35.94 25.80 -93.70
N PRO A 531 -36.71 26.55 -94.43
CA PRO A 531 -36.26 27.46 -95.52
C PRO A 531 -35.56 28.71 -95.00
N ALA A 532 -34.51 29.16 -95.76
CA ALA A 532 -33.84 30.37 -95.48
C ALA A 532 -34.80 31.56 -95.79
N ASP A 533 -34.80 32.58 -94.93
CA ASP A 533 -35.45 33.83 -95.17
C ASP A 533 -34.93 34.45 -96.48
N ALA A 534 -35.80 34.97 -97.26
CA ALA A 534 -35.54 35.48 -98.61
C ALA A 534 -35.86 36.96 -98.68
N CYS A 535 -35.76 37.77 -97.59
CA CYS A 535 -35.97 39.15 -97.61
C CYS A 535 -35.00 39.96 -98.45
#